data_05358c70084ec092b5da2311fd8107dc
#
_entry.id   05358c70084ec092b5da2311fd8107dc
#
_cell.length_a   1.000
_cell.length_b   1.000
_cell.length_c   1.000
_cell.angle_alpha   90.00
_cell.angle_beta   90.00
_cell.angle_gamma   90.00
#
_symmetry.space_group_name_H-M   'P 1'
#
loop_
_entity.id
_entity.type
_entity.pdbx_description
1 polymer ?
#
loop_
_entity_poly.entity_id
_entity_poly.type
_entity_poly.pdbx_seq_one_letter_code
_entity_poly.pdbx_strand_id
1 'polypeptide(L)'
;MAKDPSASSGNIGIPQPAHPDRRRQPLPWHRPKSPDDDPDAPSRVRAIFASTSYLLAEQDLGFLARDEARGVRLQIEYLKPETLLQEHAIRDTVVVYGSTRIPEPAAARRSVDALRQALETDPRNAILIRKLAVAERILAKSRYYEIAREFGRLVGSSSDNDGSQSQLVIMTGGGPGIMEAANRGAFDVGAKSVGLNINLPHEQYPNPYITPDLCFRFHYFALRKMHLLLRAKALVAFPGGFGTMDELFEVLTLVQTRKIKPVPIVLVGEEYWRRAFDVWFLADEGVIDAEDRELFWFAETAPEIWDGILHWYDACGTPLALKA
;
A
#
# COMPACT_ATOMS: atom_id res chain seq x y z
N MET A 1 -79.07 2.73 -35.96
CA MET A 1 -78.33 1.98 -34.94
C MET A 1 -76.80 2.11 -35.28
N ALA A 2 -76.17 3.10 -34.71
CA ALA A 2 -74.72 3.33 -34.86
C ALA A 2 -73.98 2.45 -33.86
N LYS A 3 -73.05 1.64 -34.31
CA LYS A 3 -72.15 0.90 -33.45
C LYS A 3 -71.07 1.84 -32.90
N ASP A 4 -71.02 1.90 -31.60
CA ASP A 4 -69.99 2.57 -30.83
C ASP A 4 -68.59 1.87 -31.04
N PRO A 5 -67.52 2.55 -31.50
CA PRO A 5 -66.22 1.95 -31.74
C PRO A 5 -65.27 2.06 -30.57
N SER A 6 -65.73 2.02 -29.33
CA SER A 6 -64.87 2.09 -28.15
C SER A 6 -64.77 0.80 -27.33
N ALA A 7 -64.69 -0.35 -28.04
CA ALA A 7 -64.17 -1.54 -27.37
C ALA A 7 -62.64 -1.43 -27.30
N SER A 8 -62.14 -0.74 -26.27
CA SER A 8 -60.70 -0.73 -25.93
C SER A 8 -60.24 -2.18 -25.71
N SER A 9 -59.29 -2.62 -26.51
CA SER A 9 -58.45 -3.77 -26.24
C SER A 9 -58.03 -3.74 -24.77
N GLY A 10 -58.50 -4.72 -24.00
CA GLY A 10 -58.14 -4.83 -22.60
C GLY A 10 -56.61 -4.89 -22.44
N ASN A 11 -56.11 -3.74 -22.14
CA ASN A 11 -54.73 -3.65 -21.67
C ASN A 11 -54.69 -4.41 -20.34
N ILE A 12 -54.22 -5.64 -20.36
CA ILE A 12 -53.87 -6.35 -19.14
C ILE A 12 -52.86 -5.46 -18.45
N GLY A 13 -53.33 -4.62 -17.51
CA GLY A 13 -52.53 -3.64 -16.83
C GLY A 13 -51.47 -4.34 -16.02
N ILE A 14 -50.33 -4.61 -16.65
CA ILE A 14 -49.13 -4.98 -15.93
C ILE A 14 -48.82 -3.78 -15.04
N PRO A 15 -48.89 -3.90 -13.72
CA PRO A 15 -48.58 -2.79 -12.82
C PRO A 15 -47.20 -2.28 -13.13
N GLN A 16 -47.08 -1.01 -13.43
CA GLN A 16 -45.74 -0.41 -13.51
C GLN A 16 -45.05 -0.55 -12.16
N PRO A 17 -43.73 -0.87 -12.13
CA PRO A 17 -42.98 -0.95 -10.88
C PRO A 17 -43.25 0.33 -10.08
N ALA A 18 -43.58 0.17 -8.81
CA ALA A 18 -43.79 1.32 -7.93
C ALA A 18 -42.48 2.12 -7.80
N HIS A 19 -42.45 3.31 -8.39
CA HIS A 19 -41.32 4.19 -8.25
C HIS A 19 -41.36 4.86 -6.86
N PRO A 20 -40.35 4.71 -5.96
CA PRO A 20 -40.39 5.25 -4.61
C PRO A 20 -40.74 6.74 -4.56
N ASP A 21 -40.13 7.54 -5.48
CA ASP A 21 -40.30 9.00 -5.54
C ASP A 21 -41.70 9.45 -6.00
N ARG A 22 -42.53 8.55 -6.53
CA ARG A 22 -43.91 8.85 -6.96
C ARG A 22 -44.95 8.54 -5.89
N ARG A 23 -44.55 7.86 -4.81
CA ARG A 23 -45.46 7.56 -3.69
C ARG A 23 -45.60 8.78 -2.81
N ARG A 24 -46.80 9.39 -2.78
CA ARG A 24 -47.06 10.61 -2.00
C ARG A 24 -47.87 10.33 -0.72
N GLN A 25 -48.43 9.17 -0.57
CA GLN A 25 -49.20 8.85 0.64
C GLN A 25 -48.24 8.50 1.78
N PRO A 26 -48.41 9.15 2.94
CA PRO A 26 -47.60 8.80 4.12
C PRO A 26 -47.91 7.38 4.57
N LEU A 27 -46.87 6.61 4.84
CA LEU A 27 -47.00 5.27 5.39
C LEU A 27 -47.28 5.36 6.91
N PRO A 28 -47.93 4.33 7.52
CA PRO A 28 -48.29 4.39 8.95
C PRO A 28 -47.16 4.70 9.90
N TRP A 29 -45.94 4.29 9.56
CA TRP A 29 -44.71 4.51 10.37
C TRP A 29 -44.01 5.87 10.14
N HIS A 30 -44.54 6.71 9.26
CA HIS A 30 -44.00 8.09 9.07
C HIS A 30 -44.33 9.02 10.24
N ARG A 31 -45.19 8.62 11.13
CA ARG A 31 -45.55 9.37 12.32
C ARG A 31 -45.28 8.54 13.57
N PRO A 32 -44.65 9.07 14.58
CA PRO A 32 -44.51 8.41 15.86
C PRO A 32 -45.90 8.25 16.51
N LYS A 33 -46.03 7.32 17.49
CA LYS A 33 -47.22 7.21 18.32
C LYS A 33 -47.53 8.55 19.00
N SER A 34 -48.79 8.98 18.93
CA SER A 34 -49.20 10.28 19.49
C SER A 34 -49.07 10.29 21.00
N PRO A 35 -48.60 11.41 21.61
CA PRO A 35 -48.67 11.62 23.04
C PRO A 35 -50.10 11.58 23.62
N ASP A 36 -51.11 11.86 22.78
CA ASP A 36 -52.52 11.77 23.17
C ASP A 36 -52.98 10.35 23.41
N ASP A 37 -52.39 9.37 22.70
CA ASP A 37 -52.66 7.95 22.88
C ASP A 37 -51.81 7.34 23.98
N ASP A 38 -50.58 7.83 24.18
CA ASP A 38 -49.64 7.40 25.21
C ASP A 38 -48.63 8.52 25.51
N PRO A 39 -48.80 9.25 26.64
CA PRO A 39 -47.96 10.39 26.99
C PRO A 39 -46.46 10.05 27.10
N ASP A 40 -46.10 8.82 27.40
CA ASP A 40 -44.72 8.39 27.56
C ASP A 40 -44.08 7.91 26.24
N ALA A 41 -44.87 7.71 25.16
CA ALA A 41 -44.36 7.19 23.89
C ALA A 41 -43.19 8.01 23.36
N PRO A 42 -43.19 9.35 23.35
CA PRO A 42 -42.05 10.14 22.85
C PRO A 42 -40.76 9.90 23.64
N SER A 43 -40.82 9.67 24.94
CA SER A 43 -39.64 9.41 25.78
C SER A 43 -39.06 8.02 25.47
N ARG A 44 -39.93 7.03 25.31
CA ARG A 44 -39.53 5.66 24.93
C ARG A 44 -38.93 5.62 23.54
N VAL A 45 -39.50 6.31 22.55
CA VAL A 45 -38.97 6.39 21.18
C VAL A 45 -37.58 7.06 21.21
N ARG A 46 -37.39 8.15 21.96
CA ARG A 46 -36.07 8.77 22.12
C ARG A 46 -35.03 7.80 22.70
N ALA A 47 -35.42 7.01 23.70
CA ALA A 47 -34.55 6.01 24.31
C ALA A 47 -34.14 4.91 23.31
N ILE A 48 -35.07 4.49 22.42
CA ILE A 48 -34.77 3.53 21.34
C ILE A 48 -33.79 4.15 20.34
N PHE A 49 -34.04 5.37 19.87
CA PHE A 49 -33.13 6.05 18.94
C PHE A 49 -31.74 6.29 19.51
N ALA A 50 -31.62 6.45 20.82
CA ALA A 50 -30.33 6.60 21.51
C ALA A 50 -29.63 5.26 21.75
N SER A 51 -30.28 4.13 21.50
CA SER A 51 -29.70 2.81 21.70
C SER A 51 -28.74 2.44 20.56
N THR A 52 -27.59 1.84 20.90
CA THR A 52 -26.65 1.29 19.92
C THR A 52 -27.28 0.21 19.03
N SER A 53 -28.25 -0.55 19.57
CA SER A 53 -28.98 -1.57 18.80
C SER A 53 -29.82 -1.00 17.64
N TYR A 54 -30.11 0.30 17.66
CA TYR A 54 -30.87 0.99 16.61
C TYR A 54 -29.97 1.60 15.52
N LEU A 55 -28.67 1.61 15.71
CA LEU A 55 -27.73 2.00 14.65
C LEU A 55 -27.70 0.96 13.55
N LEU A 56 -27.57 1.41 12.29
CA LEU A 56 -27.27 0.50 11.19
C LEU A 56 -25.90 -0.16 11.44
N ALA A 57 -25.79 -1.46 11.19
CA ALA A 57 -24.60 -2.23 11.50
C ALA A 57 -23.32 -1.67 10.84
N GLU A 58 -23.44 -1.14 9.61
CA GLU A 58 -22.34 -0.50 8.88
C GLU A 58 -21.93 0.87 9.45
N GLN A 59 -22.74 1.47 10.30
CA GLN A 59 -22.48 2.75 10.97
C GLN A 59 -22.05 2.57 12.43
N ASP A 60 -22.22 1.37 12.98
CA ASP A 60 -21.80 1.05 14.34
C ASP A 60 -20.31 0.68 14.39
N LEU A 61 -19.46 1.73 14.50
CA LEU A 61 -18.01 1.54 14.61
C LEU A 61 -17.62 0.78 15.87
N GLY A 62 -18.42 0.87 16.95
CA GLY A 62 -18.18 0.12 18.18
C GLY A 62 -18.40 -1.39 17.96
N PHE A 63 -19.45 -1.77 17.26
CA PHE A 63 -19.69 -3.16 16.85
C PHE A 63 -18.61 -3.64 15.88
N LEU A 64 -18.30 -2.85 14.85
CA LEU A 64 -17.28 -3.19 13.87
C LEU A 64 -15.87 -3.33 14.48
N ALA A 65 -15.59 -2.70 15.61
CA ALA A 65 -14.31 -2.83 16.33
C ALA A 65 -14.18 -4.14 17.15
N ARG A 66 -15.26 -4.88 17.39
CA ARG A 66 -15.25 -6.13 18.15
C ARG A 66 -14.50 -7.25 17.45
N ASP A 67 -14.05 -8.24 18.22
CA ASP A 67 -13.37 -9.42 17.68
C ASP A 67 -14.26 -10.26 16.75
N GLU A 68 -15.55 -10.36 17.05
CA GLU A 68 -16.53 -11.08 16.24
C GLU A 68 -16.67 -10.49 14.83
N ALA A 69 -16.47 -9.19 14.68
CA ALA A 69 -16.51 -8.49 13.39
C ALA A 69 -15.16 -8.54 12.63
N ARG A 70 -14.14 -9.26 13.11
CA ARG A 70 -12.81 -9.34 12.48
C ARG A 70 -12.88 -9.79 11.03
N GLY A 71 -13.68 -10.81 10.72
CA GLY A 71 -13.84 -11.32 9.36
C GLY A 71 -14.34 -10.25 8.37
N VAL A 72 -15.30 -9.44 8.79
CA VAL A 72 -15.82 -8.31 7.99
C VAL A 72 -14.73 -7.25 7.79
N ARG A 73 -13.98 -6.90 8.84
CA ARG A 73 -12.86 -5.94 8.73
C ARG A 73 -11.79 -6.41 7.76
N LEU A 74 -11.40 -7.69 7.80
CA LEU A 74 -10.44 -8.26 6.84
C LEU A 74 -10.95 -8.12 5.40
N GLN A 75 -12.24 -8.40 5.16
CA GLN A 75 -12.84 -8.27 3.84
C GLN A 75 -12.87 -6.82 3.35
N ILE A 76 -13.28 -5.88 4.19
CA ILE A 76 -13.30 -4.44 3.84
C ILE A 76 -11.88 -3.91 3.58
N GLU A 77 -10.91 -4.32 4.39
CA GLU A 77 -9.52 -3.91 4.26
C GLU A 77 -8.85 -4.49 3.01
N TYR A 78 -9.31 -5.66 2.54
CA TYR A 78 -8.92 -6.17 1.22
C TYR A 78 -9.58 -5.38 0.08
N LEU A 79 -10.89 -5.16 0.16
CA LEU A 79 -11.67 -4.59 -0.95
C LEU A 79 -11.34 -3.12 -1.22
N LYS A 80 -11.14 -2.31 -0.18
CA LYS A 80 -10.94 -0.87 -0.33
C LYS A 80 -9.72 -0.52 -1.21
N PRO A 81 -8.50 -1.01 -0.92
CA PRO A 81 -7.35 -0.75 -1.80
C PRO A 81 -7.54 -1.36 -3.19
N GLU A 82 -8.11 -2.57 -3.28
CA GLU A 82 -8.33 -3.26 -4.55
C GLU A 82 -9.21 -2.43 -5.48
N THR A 83 -10.34 -1.94 -4.99
CA THR A 83 -11.28 -1.13 -5.76
C THR A 83 -10.65 0.19 -6.20
N LEU A 84 -10.01 0.92 -5.28
CA LEU A 84 -9.42 2.21 -5.59
C LEU A 84 -8.20 2.09 -6.53
N LEU A 85 -7.38 1.06 -6.39
CA LEU A 85 -6.29 0.81 -7.34
C LEU A 85 -6.84 0.51 -8.75
N GLN A 86 -7.95 -0.22 -8.87
CA GLN A 86 -8.62 -0.47 -10.16
C GLN A 86 -9.21 0.82 -10.75
N GLU A 87 -9.89 1.64 -9.96
CA GLU A 87 -10.44 2.94 -10.40
C GLU A 87 -9.35 3.88 -10.91
N HIS A 88 -8.17 3.86 -10.31
CA HIS A 88 -7.00 4.62 -10.74
C HIS A 88 -6.20 3.95 -11.86
N ALA A 89 -6.66 2.81 -12.40
CA ALA A 89 -6.01 2.02 -13.44
C ALA A 89 -4.61 1.51 -13.08
N ILE A 90 -4.33 1.29 -11.78
CA ILE A 90 -3.05 0.74 -11.30
C ILE A 90 -3.08 -0.79 -11.51
N ARG A 91 -2.42 -1.27 -12.56
CA ARG A 91 -2.39 -2.68 -12.94
C ARG A 91 -1.11 -3.38 -12.52
N ASP A 92 0.02 -2.72 -12.71
CA ASP A 92 1.36 -3.25 -12.52
C ASP A 92 2.18 -2.33 -11.62
N THR A 93 2.90 -2.90 -10.66
CA THR A 93 3.69 -2.12 -9.70
C THR A 93 5.14 -2.61 -9.63
N VAL A 94 6.05 -1.70 -9.32
CA VAL A 94 7.40 -2.02 -8.87
C VAL A 94 7.47 -1.70 -7.39
N VAL A 95 7.72 -2.73 -6.58
CA VAL A 95 7.72 -2.61 -5.13
C VAL A 95 9.11 -2.27 -4.64
N VAL A 96 9.23 -1.22 -3.83
CA VAL A 96 10.50 -0.78 -3.25
C VAL A 96 10.45 -0.89 -1.73
N TYR A 97 11.36 -1.68 -1.19
CA TYR A 97 11.60 -1.84 0.24
C TYR A 97 12.92 -1.20 0.67
N GLY A 98 12.99 -0.77 1.91
CA GLY A 98 14.21 -0.25 2.48
C GLY A 98 14.01 0.45 3.83
N SER A 99 15.12 0.87 4.42
CA SER A 99 15.13 1.46 5.75
C SER A 99 14.40 2.81 5.81
N THR A 100 13.56 2.98 6.81
CA THR A 100 13.00 4.28 7.20
C THR A 100 14.04 5.23 7.80
N ARG A 101 15.23 4.71 8.14
CA ARG A 101 16.32 5.45 8.84
C ARG A 101 17.42 5.94 7.91
N ILE A 102 17.30 5.75 6.61
CA ILE A 102 18.25 6.27 5.60
C ILE A 102 17.60 7.51 4.97
N PRO A 103 17.84 8.72 5.51
CA PRO A 103 17.30 9.96 4.98
C PRO A 103 18.13 10.46 3.80
N GLU A 104 17.69 11.53 3.17
CA GLU A 104 18.46 12.24 2.16
C GLU A 104 19.83 12.72 2.72
N PRO A 105 20.88 12.84 1.87
CA PRO A 105 22.26 13.13 2.31
C PRO A 105 22.38 14.40 3.14
N ALA A 106 21.63 15.46 2.80
CA ALA A 106 21.66 16.72 3.54
C ALA A 106 21.14 16.58 4.98
N ALA A 107 20.05 15.81 5.17
CA ALA A 107 19.50 15.54 6.50
C ALA A 107 20.43 14.64 7.34
N ALA A 108 21.03 13.62 6.72
CA ALA A 108 22.02 12.78 7.37
C ALA A 108 23.25 13.59 7.84
N ARG A 109 23.73 14.51 7.00
CA ARG A 109 24.85 15.38 7.33
C ARG A 109 24.54 16.31 8.51
N ARG A 110 23.37 16.98 8.49
CA ARG A 110 22.92 17.79 9.64
C ARG A 110 22.89 17.00 10.95
N SER A 111 22.49 15.74 10.91
CA SER A 111 22.46 14.88 12.10
C SER A 111 23.87 14.59 12.63
N VAL A 112 24.84 14.34 11.75
CA VAL A 112 26.26 14.13 12.13
C VAL A 112 26.84 15.40 12.74
N ASP A 113 26.61 16.56 12.08
CA ASP A 113 27.17 17.85 12.54
C ASP A 113 26.59 18.24 13.91
N ALA A 114 25.29 18.04 14.14
CA ALA A 114 24.67 18.28 15.45
C ALA A 114 25.26 17.39 16.56
N LEU A 115 25.54 16.12 16.26
CA LEU A 115 26.15 15.20 17.23
C LEU A 115 27.62 15.54 17.51
N ARG A 116 28.37 16.00 16.51
CA ARG A 116 29.76 16.48 16.69
C ARG A 116 29.79 17.70 17.58
N GLN A 117 28.92 18.68 17.34
CA GLN A 117 28.80 19.86 18.19
C GLN A 117 28.39 19.51 19.63
N ALA A 118 27.47 18.56 19.83
CA ALA A 118 27.13 18.10 21.17
C ALA A 118 28.33 17.45 21.91
N LEU A 119 29.19 16.74 21.17
CA LEU A 119 30.42 16.15 21.74
C LEU A 119 31.50 17.16 22.10
N GLU A 120 31.53 18.34 21.45
CA GLU A 120 32.43 19.42 21.88
C GLU A 120 32.13 19.88 23.30
N THR A 121 30.84 19.84 23.71
CA THR A 121 30.42 20.22 25.07
C THR A 121 30.61 19.09 26.08
N ASP A 122 30.48 17.84 25.67
CA ASP A 122 30.66 16.64 26.52
C ASP A 122 31.46 15.54 25.80
N PRO A 123 32.80 15.69 25.69
CA PRO A 123 33.61 14.80 24.86
C PRO A 123 33.70 13.34 25.33
N ARG A 124 33.35 13.06 26.58
CA ARG A 124 33.43 11.71 27.15
C ARG A 124 32.06 10.98 27.20
N ASN A 125 31.01 11.55 26.65
CA ASN A 125 29.68 10.97 26.66
C ASN A 125 29.63 9.75 25.75
N ALA A 126 29.65 8.57 26.35
CA ALA A 126 29.62 7.29 25.63
C ALA A 126 28.35 7.13 24.75
N ILE A 127 27.22 7.71 25.15
CA ILE A 127 25.96 7.67 24.40
C ILE A 127 26.07 8.52 23.14
N LEU A 128 26.65 9.74 23.24
CA LEU A 128 26.86 10.62 22.09
C LEU A 128 27.88 10.03 21.13
N ILE A 129 28.97 9.46 21.63
CA ILE A 129 29.97 8.77 20.81
C ILE A 129 29.33 7.65 19.99
N ARG A 130 28.51 6.80 20.65
CA ARG A 130 27.79 5.73 19.96
C ARG A 130 26.79 6.28 18.94
N LYS A 131 26.03 7.33 19.29
CA LYS A 131 25.09 7.97 18.36
C LYS A 131 25.80 8.54 17.14
N LEU A 132 26.94 9.20 17.32
CA LEU A 132 27.75 9.73 16.22
C LEU A 132 28.23 8.62 15.29
N ALA A 133 28.78 7.53 15.83
CA ALA A 133 29.23 6.40 15.03
C ALA A 133 28.08 5.77 14.20
N VAL A 134 26.84 5.73 14.76
CA VAL A 134 25.67 5.30 14.01
C VAL A 134 25.26 6.32 12.94
N ALA A 135 25.25 7.61 13.27
CA ALA A 135 24.89 8.68 12.32
C ALA A 135 25.86 8.73 11.12
N GLU A 136 27.17 8.54 11.35
CA GLU A 136 28.17 8.47 10.28
C GLU A 136 27.95 7.26 9.35
N ARG A 137 27.56 6.11 9.91
CA ARG A 137 27.17 4.94 9.10
C ARG A 137 25.89 5.19 8.30
N ILE A 138 24.95 5.92 8.84
CA ILE A 138 23.72 6.32 8.14
C ILE A 138 24.06 7.32 7.03
N LEU A 139 24.94 8.30 7.30
CA LEU A 139 25.41 9.23 6.29
C LEU A 139 26.09 8.50 5.12
N ALA A 140 26.94 7.51 5.39
CA ALA A 140 27.54 6.70 4.33
C ALA A 140 26.48 5.94 3.49
N LYS A 141 25.35 5.55 4.10
CA LYS A 141 24.24 4.87 3.42
C LYS A 141 23.25 5.83 2.75
N SER A 142 23.31 7.14 3.01
CA SER A 142 22.37 8.10 2.41
C SER A 142 22.49 8.17 0.87
N ARG A 143 23.56 7.65 0.27
CA ARG A 143 23.67 7.46 -1.18
C ARG A 143 22.52 6.61 -1.74
N TYR A 144 22.02 5.65 -0.97
CA TYR A 144 20.92 4.79 -1.39
C TYR A 144 19.58 5.54 -1.49
N TYR A 145 19.42 6.65 -0.77
CA TYR A 145 18.27 7.54 -0.95
C TYR A 145 18.26 8.13 -2.37
N GLU A 146 19.41 8.64 -2.85
CA GLU A 146 19.50 9.19 -4.21
C GLU A 146 19.31 8.11 -5.28
N ILE A 147 19.87 6.92 -5.07
CA ILE A 147 19.67 5.78 -6.00
C ILE A 147 18.20 5.38 -6.05
N ALA A 148 17.50 5.29 -4.90
CA ALA A 148 16.08 4.96 -4.86
C ALA A 148 15.21 6.05 -5.52
N ARG A 149 15.57 7.33 -5.34
CA ARG A 149 14.89 8.46 -5.99
C ARG A 149 15.09 8.44 -7.50
N GLU A 150 16.31 8.21 -7.98
CA GLU A 150 16.60 8.07 -9.40
C GLU A 150 15.87 6.88 -10.01
N PHE A 151 15.86 5.73 -9.33
CA PHE A 151 15.09 4.56 -9.75
C PHE A 151 13.59 4.88 -9.85
N GLY A 152 13.03 5.61 -8.88
CA GLY A 152 11.65 6.08 -8.94
C GLY A 152 11.35 6.94 -10.17
N ARG A 153 12.31 7.81 -10.59
CA ARG A 153 12.20 8.59 -11.83
C ARG A 153 12.21 7.70 -13.08
N LEU A 154 13.12 6.72 -13.15
CA LEU A 154 13.20 5.79 -14.27
C LEU A 154 11.87 5.03 -14.46
N VAL A 155 11.34 4.45 -13.36
CA VAL A 155 10.04 3.76 -13.40
C VAL A 155 8.91 4.73 -13.79
N GLY A 156 8.84 5.92 -13.19
CA GLY A 156 7.82 6.91 -13.50
C GLY A 156 7.87 7.40 -14.95
N SER A 157 9.07 7.55 -15.51
CA SER A 157 9.26 8.00 -16.90
C SER A 157 8.99 6.92 -17.94
N SER A 158 8.97 5.64 -17.55
CA SER A 158 8.71 4.51 -18.46
C SER A 158 7.23 4.37 -18.85
N SER A 159 6.35 5.15 -18.23
CA SER A 159 4.89 5.08 -18.39
C SER A 159 4.38 6.21 -19.29
N ASP A 160 3.44 5.91 -20.18
CA ASP A 160 2.76 6.94 -20.97
C ASP A 160 1.69 7.65 -20.12
N ASN A 161 1.71 8.99 -20.14
CA ASN A 161 0.71 9.82 -19.46
C ASN A 161 -0.67 9.80 -20.16
N ASP A 162 -0.79 9.21 -21.35
CA ASP A 162 -2.03 9.20 -22.13
C ASP A 162 -2.92 7.94 -21.93
N GLY A 163 -2.48 7.02 -21.06
CA GLY A 163 -3.29 5.86 -20.65
C GLY A 163 -3.37 4.71 -21.66
N SER A 164 -2.60 4.74 -22.76
CA SER A 164 -2.69 3.76 -23.83
C SER A 164 -1.89 2.47 -23.59
N GLN A 165 -0.93 2.46 -22.65
CA GLN A 165 -0.08 1.29 -22.34
C GLN A 165 -0.01 1.02 -20.83
N SER A 166 0.47 -0.17 -20.46
CA SER A 166 0.61 -0.62 -19.07
C SER A 166 1.53 0.31 -18.30
N GLN A 167 0.95 1.03 -17.34
CA GLN A 167 1.69 1.97 -16.47
C GLN A 167 2.32 1.19 -15.32
N LEU A 168 3.66 1.12 -15.27
CA LEU A 168 4.38 0.68 -14.08
C LEU A 168 4.35 1.79 -13.03
N VAL A 169 3.95 1.44 -11.81
CA VAL A 169 3.81 2.40 -10.73
C VAL A 169 4.66 2.00 -9.54
N ILE A 170 5.43 2.93 -8.98
CA ILE A 170 6.15 2.70 -7.73
C ILE A 170 5.15 2.44 -6.60
N MET A 171 5.34 1.34 -5.89
CA MET A 171 4.60 0.99 -4.68
C MET A 171 5.57 0.78 -3.53
N THR A 172 5.27 1.37 -2.38
CA THR A 172 6.10 1.26 -1.18
C THR A 172 5.25 1.06 0.07
N GLY A 173 5.89 0.82 1.22
CA GLY A 173 5.22 0.86 2.51
C GLY A 173 4.81 2.27 2.99
N GLY A 174 5.02 3.31 2.18
CA GLY A 174 4.54 4.67 2.43
C GLY A 174 5.27 5.45 3.53
N GLY A 175 6.30 4.88 4.15
CA GLY A 175 7.09 5.52 5.21
C GLY A 175 8.20 6.44 4.71
N PRO A 176 9.00 7.02 5.64
CA PRO A 176 10.15 7.87 5.30
C PRO A 176 11.35 7.06 4.78
N GLY A 177 12.44 7.75 4.47
CA GLY A 177 13.71 7.17 4.06
C GLY A 177 13.68 6.62 2.64
N ILE A 178 14.09 5.38 2.43
CA ILE A 178 14.17 4.76 1.10
C ILE A 178 12.80 4.73 0.41
N MET A 179 11.73 4.43 1.13
CA MET A 179 10.38 4.41 0.58
C MET A 179 9.93 5.80 0.10
N GLU A 180 10.24 6.82 0.91
CA GLU A 180 10.05 8.23 0.53
C GLU A 180 10.84 8.58 -0.72
N ALA A 181 12.10 8.18 -0.80
CA ALA A 181 12.96 8.45 -1.94
C ALA A 181 12.38 7.90 -3.24
N ALA A 182 11.90 6.66 -3.25
CA ALA A 182 11.28 6.03 -4.40
C ALA A 182 9.98 6.74 -4.84
N ASN A 183 9.08 7.04 -3.87
CA ASN A 183 7.86 7.81 -4.16
C ASN A 183 8.20 9.22 -4.69
N ARG A 184 9.22 9.88 -4.12
CA ARG A 184 9.70 11.20 -4.56
C ARG A 184 10.23 11.17 -5.99
N GLY A 185 10.93 10.11 -6.37
CA GLY A 185 11.40 9.92 -7.74
C GLY A 185 10.25 9.90 -8.75
N ALA A 186 9.18 9.15 -8.46
CA ALA A 186 7.97 9.15 -9.28
C ALA A 186 7.31 10.55 -9.32
N PHE A 187 7.19 11.21 -8.16
CA PHE A 187 6.65 12.57 -8.03
C PHE A 187 7.46 13.59 -8.87
N ASP A 188 8.79 13.50 -8.88
CA ASP A 188 9.67 14.42 -9.62
C ASP A 188 9.38 14.46 -11.13
N VAL A 189 8.81 13.37 -11.68
CA VAL A 189 8.46 13.24 -13.11
C VAL A 189 6.95 13.28 -13.37
N GLY A 190 6.16 13.64 -12.34
CA GLY A 190 4.71 13.74 -12.45
C GLY A 190 3.97 12.40 -12.52
N ALA A 191 4.65 11.29 -12.22
CA ALA A 191 4.05 9.96 -12.22
C ALA A 191 3.32 9.67 -10.91
N LYS A 192 2.30 8.79 -10.99
CA LYS A 192 1.61 8.27 -9.81
C LYS A 192 2.54 7.38 -8.99
N SER A 193 2.32 7.36 -7.66
CA SER A 193 2.94 6.39 -6.76
C SER A 193 1.99 5.97 -5.65
N VAL A 194 2.18 4.77 -5.13
CA VAL A 194 1.32 4.13 -4.12
C VAL A 194 2.07 3.97 -2.81
N GLY A 195 1.38 4.23 -1.70
CA GLY A 195 1.89 3.99 -0.35
C GLY A 195 0.94 3.10 0.45
N LEU A 196 1.46 2.01 1.00
CA LEU A 196 0.70 1.09 1.84
C LEU A 196 1.17 1.20 3.30
N ASN A 197 0.62 2.18 4.04
CA ASN A 197 0.95 2.39 5.44
C ASN A 197 0.31 1.33 6.34
N ILE A 198 0.91 1.09 7.49
CA ILE A 198 0.40 0.21 8.54
C ILE A 198 0.03 1.00 9.79
N ASN A 199 -1.03 0.61 10.47
CA ASN A 199 -1.38 1.19 11.75
C ASN A 199 -0.46 0.65 12.84
N LEU A 200 0.39 1.52 13.41
CA LEU A 200 1.30 1.18 14.50
C LEU A 200 0.83 1.83 15.81
N PRO A 201 1.28 1.33 16.98
CA PRO A 201 0.95 1.92 18.30
C PRO A 201 1.35 3.40 18.43
N HIS A 202 2.39 3.82 17.72
CA HIS A 202 2.80 5.22 17.63
C HIS A 202 2.37 5.80 16.29
N GLU A 203 2.08 7.10 16.27
CA GLU A 203 1.66 7.80 15.07
C GLU A 203 2.71 7.68 13.95
N GLN A 204 2.26 7.28 12.77
CA GLN A 204 3.08 7.18 11.57
C GLN A 204 2.50 8.09 10.50
N TYR A 205 3.29 9.07 10.09
CA TYR A 205 2.95 9.93 8.96
C TYR A 205 3.34 9.26 7.63
N PRO A 206 2.49 9.31 6.60
CA PRO A 206 2.89 8.94 5.25
C PRO A 206 3.94 9.92 4.74
N ASN A 207 4.81 9.48 3.83
CA ASN A 207 5.69 10.42 3.15
C ASN A 207 4.90 11.33 2.19
N PRO A 208 5.33 12.58 1.96
CA PRO A 208 4.53 13.57 1.25
C PRO A 208 4.49 13.42 -0.29
N TYR A 209 5.17 12.41 -0.84
CA TYR A 209 5.32 12.23 -2.28
C TYR A 209 4.42 11.13 -2.86
N ILE A 210 3.58 10.52 -2.03
CA ILE A 210 2.57 9.55 -2.46
C ILE A 210 1.42 10.31 -3.13
N THR A 211 0.85 9.75 -4.20
CA THR A 211 -0.38 10.28 -4.80
C THR A 211 -1.51 10.22 -3.75
N PRO A 212 -2.22 11.34 -3.45
CA PRO A 212 -3.14 11.41 -2.32
C PRO A 212 -4.16 10.27 -2.26
N ASP A 213 -4.85 9.96 -3.34
CA ASP A 213 -5.88 8.90 -3.38
C ASP A 213 -5.30 7.48 -3.44
N LEU A 214 -3.97 7.35 -3.47
CA LEU A 214 -3.24 6.08 -3.53
C LEU A 214 -2.41 5.80 -2.27
N CYS A 215 -2.75 6.46 -1.16
CA CYS A 215 -2.18 6.18 0.15
C CYS A 215 -3.19 5.41 1.01
N PHE A 216 -2.88 4.16 1.33
CA PHE A 216 -3.76 3.28 2.10
C PHE A 216 -3.17 3.01 3.48
N ARG A 217 -4.03 2.95 4.51
CA ARG A 217 -3.63 2.62 5.88
C ARG A 217 -4.25 1.29 6.28
N PHE A 218 -3.42 0.28 6.52
CA PHE A 218 -3.80 -1.06 6.90
C PHE A 218 -3.78 -1.25 8.43
N HIS A 219 -4.70 -2.07 8.91
CA HIS A 219 -4.70 -2.57 10.27
C HIS A 219 -3.94 -3.90 10.38
N TYR A 220 -4.07 -4.78 9.35
CA TYR A 220 -3.48 -6.11 9.36
C TYR A 220 -2.25 -6.21 8.45
N PHE A 221 -1.11 -6.63 9.01
CA PHE A 221 0.13 -6.82 8.26
C PHE A 221 -0.03 -7.81 7.10
N ALA A 222 -0.77 -8.92 7.31
CA ALA A 222 -0.96 -9.94 6.28
C ALA A 222 -1.63 -9.37 5.02
N LEU A 223 -2.67 -8.55 5.17
CA LEU A 223 -3.36 -7.94 4.02
C LEU A 223 -2.48 -6.90 3.32
N ARG A 224 -1.74 -6.08 4.08
CA ARG A 224 -0.78 -5.13 3.51
C ARG A 224 0.26 -5.83 2.66
N LYS A 225 0.90 -6.90 3.18
CA LYS A 225 1.90 -7.68 2.47
C LYS A 225 1.32 -8.32 1.20
N MET A 226 0.12 -8.87 1.29
CA MET A 226 -0.56 -9.42 0.13
C MET A 226 -0.77 -8.36 -0.96
N HIS A 227 -1.24 -7.15 -0.60
CA HIS A 227 -1.43 -6.07 -1.58
C HIS A 227 -0.13 -5.55 -2.20
N LEU A 228 1.00 -5.58 -1.47
CA LEU A 228 2.31 -5.27 -2.03
C LEU A 228 2.67 -6.22 -3.18
N LEU A 229 2.24 -7.50 -3.12
CA LEU A 229 2.63 -8.52 -4.09
C LEU A 229 1.63 -8.76 -5.20
N LEU A 230 0.32 -8.49 -4.99
CA LEU A 230 -0.73 -8.83 -5.97
C LEU A 230 -0.48 -8.28 -7.39
N ARG A 231 0.16 -7.12 -7.49
CA ARG A 231 0.44 -6.41 -8.75
C ARG A 231 1.92 -6.26 -9.05
N ALA A 232 2.78 -6.87 -8.23
CA ALA A 232 4.22 -6.69 -8.34
C ALA A 232 4.77 -7.30 -9.62
N LYS A 233 5.44 -6.48 -10.41
CA LYS A 233 6.26 -6.88 -11.56
C LYS A 233 7.75 -6.94 -11.23
N ALA A 234 8.17 -6.26 -10.19
CA ALA A 234 9.52 -6.35 -9.67
C ALA A 234 9.52 -5.97 -8.19
N LEU A 235 10.55 -6.46 -7.50
CA LEU A 235 10.82 -6.14 -6.11
C LEU A 235 12.26 -5.67 -5.98
N VAL A 236 12.43 -4.48 -5.41
CA VAL A 236 13.74 -3.87 -5.20
C VAL A 236 13.94 -3.60 -3.72
N ALA A 237 14.89 -4.28 -3.11
CA ALA A 237 15.20 -4.18 -1.70
C ALA A 237 16.52 -3.43 -1.47
N PHE A 238 16.43 -2.26 -0.85
CA PHE A 238 17.55 -1.47 -0.37
C PHE A 238 17.94 -1.86 1.05
N PRO A 239 19.12 -1.46 1.56
CA PRO A 239 19.50 -1.71 2.93
C PRO A 239 18.41 -1.34 3.94
N GLY A 240 18.03 -2.29 4.79
CA GLY A 240 16.91 -2.14 5.72
C GLY A 240 16.99 -3.02 6.95
N GLY A 241 16.06 -2.86 7.87
CA GLY A 241 15.96 -3.66 9.09
C GLY A 241 14.99 -4.82 8.97
N PHE A 242 14.45 -5.24 10.10
CA PHE A 242 13.56 -6.40 10.19
C PHE A 242 12.34 -6.32 9.27
N GLY A 243 11.71 -5.13 9.10
CA GLY A 243 10.57 -5.01 8.19
C GLY A 243 10.96 -5.28 6.73
N THR A 244 12.12 -4.77 6.28
CA THR A 244 12.64 -5.05 4.94
C THR A 244 13.00 -6.52 4.75
N MET A 245 13.59 -7.16 5.76
CA MET A 245 13.90 -8.59 5.74
C MET A 245 12.63 -9.43 5.70
N ASP A 246 11.65 -9.13 6.53
CA ASP A 246 10.37 -9.82 6.59
C ASP A 246 9.65 -9.83 5.23
N GLU A 247 9.61 -8.67 4.56
CA GLU A 247 9.00 -8.53 3.24
C GLU A 247 9.83 -9.24 2.15
N LEU A 248 11.16 -9.18 2.21
CA LEU A 248 12.05 -9.87 1.27
C LEU A 248 11.95 -11.39 1.39
N PHE A 249 12.06 -11.94 2.60
CA PHE A 249 12.02 -13.38 2.81
C PHE A 249 10.64 -13.98 2.52
N GLU A 250 9.56 -13.24 2.71
CA GLU A 250 8.24 -13.66 2.25
C GLU A 250 8.24 -13.88 0.74
N VAL A 251 8.72 -12.91 -0.04
CA VAL A 251 8.75 -13.02 -1.51
C VAL A 251 9.67 -14.15 -1.97
N LEU A 252 10.87 -14.26 -1.40
CA LEU A 252 11.79 -15.37 -1.70
C LEU A 252 11.10 -16.72 -1.45
N THR A 253 10.42 -16.88 -0.32
CA THR A 253 9.67 -18.10 0.02
C THR A 253 8.53 -18.37 -0.97
N LEU A 254 7.78 -17.35 -1.37
CA LEU A 254 6.66 -17.51 -2.30
C LEU A 254 7.11 -17.88 -3.71
N VAL A 255 8.26 -17.37 -4.17
CA VAL A 255 8.86 -17.72 -5.45
C VAL A 255 9.48 -19.13 -5.38
N GLN A 256 10.29 -19.43 -4.36
CA GLN A 256 10.90 -20.72 -4.11
C GLN A 256 9.85 -21.85 -4.10
N THR A 257 8.77 -21.66 -3.36
CA THR A 257 7.69 -22.64 -3.24
C THR A 257 6.73 -22.64 -4.44
N ARG A 258 6.99 -21.84 -5.47
CA ARG A 258 6.16 -21.72 -6.68
C ARG A 258 4.70 -21.29 -6.39
N LYS A 259 4.49 -20.61 -5.26
CA LYS A 259 3.18 -20.10 -4.87
C LYS A 259 2.75 -18.91 -5.72
N ILE A 260 3.72 -18.11 -6.17
CA ILE A 260 3.55 -17.02 -7.14
C ILE A 260 4.43 -17.28 -8.37
N LYS A 261 4.11 -16.64 -9.49
CA LYS A 261 5.01 -16.64 -10.66
C LYS A 261 6.31 -15.92 -10.27
N PRO A 262 7.46 -16.36 -10.80
CA PRO A 262 8.71 -15.65 -10.59
C PRO A 262 8.59 -14.18 -10.99
N VAL A 263 9.16 -13.33 -10.17
CA VAL A 263 9.31 -11.88 -10.41
C VAL A 263 10.77 -11.50 -10.16
N PRO A 264 11.30 -10.51 -10.89
CA PRO A 264 12.65 -10.01 -10.63
C PRO A 264 12.77 -9.49 -9.20
N ILE A 265 13.80 -9.95 -8.48
CA ILE A 265 14.14 -9.52 -7.13
C ILE A 265 15.55 -8.95 -7.15
N VAL A 266 15.68 -7.65 -6.86
CA VAL A 266 16.96 -6.93 -6.88
C VAL A 266 17.36 -6.49 -5.48
N LEU A 267 18.55 -6.85 -5.05
CA LEU A 267 19.13 -6.42 -3.78
C LEU A 267 20.14 -5.31 -4.03
N VAL A 268 19.83 -4.10 -3.60
CA VAL A 268 20.69 -2.92 -3.82
C VAL A 268 21.71 -2.79 -2.70
N GLY A 269 22.99 -2.74 -3.06
CA GLY A 269 24.10 -2.67 -2.10
C GLY A 269 24.60 -4.04 -1.69
N GLU A 270 25.34 -4.71 -2.57
CA GLU A 270 25.84 -6.07 -2.39
C GLU A 270 26.57 -6.30 -1.06
N GLU A 271 27.47 -5.37 -0.68
CA GLU A 271 28.21 -5.47 0.59
C GLU A 271 27.28 -5.56 1.80
N TYR A 272 26.21 -4.74 1.80
CA TYR A 272 25.22 -4.76 2.89
C TYR A 272 24.53 -6.11 2.96
N TRP A 273 24.01 -6.60 1.84
CA TRP A 273 23.20 -7.81 1.79
C TRP A 273 24.01 -9.08 2.09
N ARG A 274 25.24 -9.20 1.58
CA ARG A 274 26.14 -10.31 1.92
C ARG A 274 26.50 -10.38 3.40
N ARG A 275 26.44 -9.26 4.12
CA ARG A 275 26.63 -9.20 5.58
C ARG A 275 25.33 -9.41 6.36
N ALA A 276 24.18 -9.10 5.75
CA ALA A 276 22.88 -9.22 6.40
C ALA A 276 22.38 -10.66 6.43
N PHE A 277 22.62 -11.42 5.36
CA PHE A 277 22.41 -12.87 5.31
C PHE A 277 23.34 -13.47 4.24
N ASP A 278 23.75 -14.74 4.47
CA ASP A 278 24.61 -15.48 3.57
C ASP A 278 23.81 -16.61 2.91
N VAL A 279 23.42 -16.41 1.66
CA VAL A 279 22.66 -17.39 0.89
C VAL A 279 23.49 -18.62 0.53
N TRP A 280 24.83 -18.47 0.41
CA TRP A 280 25.72 -19.59 0.15
C TRP A 280 25.79 -20.53 1.35
N PHE A 281 25.93 -19.96 2.56
CA PHE A 281 25.86 -20.71 3.80
C PHE A 281 24.55 -21.49 3.93
N LEU A 282 23.40 -20.86 3.60
CA LEU A 282 22.11 -21.55 3.67
C LEU A 282 22.03 -22.75 2.70
N ALA A 283 22.59 -22.61 1.51
CA ALA A 283 22.65 -23.72 0.55
C ALA A 283 23.61 -24.84 1.00
N ASP A 284 24.78 -24.45 1.54
CA ASP A 284 25.79 -25.44 2.05
C ASP A 284 25.25 -26.20 3.26
N GLU A 285 24.45 -25.59 4.12
CA GLU A 285 23.73 -26.25 5.23
C GLU A 285 22.54 -27.10 4.76
N GLY A 286 22.18 -27.05 3.46
CA GLY A 286 21.11 -27.85 2.88
C GLY A 286 19.70 -27.43 3.30
N VAL A 287 19.52 -26.18 3.77
CA VAL A 287 18.21 -25.63 4.17
C VAL A 287 17.50 -24.90 3.03
N ILE A 288 18.21 -24.65 1.93
CA ILE A 288 17.68 -24.23 0.62
C ILE A 288 18.42 -24.99 -0.47
N ASP A 289 17.83 -25.07 -1.66
CA ASP A 289 18.47 -25.67 -2.82
C ASP A 289 19.52 -24.74 -3.46
N ALA A 290 20.50 -25.32 -4.17
CA ALA A 290 21.54 -24.55 -4.84
C ALA A 290 20.97 -23.55 -5.87
N GLU A 291 19.86 -23.89 -6.53
CA GLU A 291 19.15 -23.04 -7.48
C GLU A 291 18.47 -21.83 -6.82
N ASP A 292 18.15 -21.88 -5.54
CA ASP A 292 17.52 -20.76 -4.81
C ASP A 292 18.44 -19.53 -4.71
N ARG A 293 19.73 -19.70 -4.93
CA ARG A 293 20.70 -18.60 -4.99
C ARG A 293 20.49 -17.69 -6.21
N GLU A 294 19.78 -18.17 -7.23
CA GLU A 294 19.49 -17.46 -8.47
C GLU A 294 18.16 -16.70 -8.42
N LEU A 295 17.45 -16.74 -7.29
CA LEU A 295 16.17 -16.04 -7.13
C LEU A 295 16.29 -14.51 -7.12
N PHE A 296 17.50 -13.98 -6.92
CA PHE A 296 17.77 -12.54 -6.89
C PHE A 296 19.17 -12.23 -7.42
N TRP A 297 19.41 -10.96 -7.73
CA TRP A 297 20.75 -10.45 -8.06
C TRP A 297 21.03 -9.14 -7.34
N PHE A 298 22.29 -8.70 -7.37
CA PHE A 298 22.74 -7.45 -6.77
C PHE A 298 22.83 -6.33 -7.81
N ALA A 299 22.58 -5.09 -7.38
CA ALA A 299 22.80 -3.88 -8.15
C ALA A 299 23.32 -2.74 -7.24
N GLU A 300 24.06 -1.80 -7.80
CA GLU A 300 24.62 -0.66 -7.05
C GLU A 300 24.04 0.69 -7.52
N THR A 301 23.44 0.76 -8.71
CA THR A 301 22.94 2.00 -9.31
C THR A 301 21.51 1.85 -9.83
N ALA A 302 20.80 2.97 -9.99
CA ALA A 302 19.45 2.97 -10.51
C ALA A 302 19.35 2.42 -11.96
N PRO A 303 20.26 2.76 -12.89
CA PRO A 303 20.29 2.12 -14.20
C PRO A 303 20.50 0.61 -14.14
N GLU A 304 21.44 0.11 -13.32
CA GLU A 304 21.65 -1.34 -13.18
C GLU A 304 20.39 -2.07 -12.68
N ILE A 305 19.64 -1.46 -11.75
CA ILE A 305 18.37 -2.01 -11.28
C ILE A 305 17.37 -2.10 -12.45
N TRP A 306 17.21 -0.99 -13.16
CA TRP A 306 16.22 -0.86 -14.23
C TRP A 306 16.52 -1.77 -15.42
N ASP A 307 17.75 -1.70 -15.93
CA ASP A 307 18.21 -2.50 -17.07
C ASP A 307 18.19 -4.01 -16.72
N GLY A 308 18.52 -4.35 -15.48
CA GLY A 308 18.43 -5.73 -14.99
C GLY A 308 17.00 -6.27 -15.00
N ILE A 309 16.02 -5.46 -14.57
CA ILE A 309 14.60 -5.83 -14.62
C ILE A 309 14.13 -6.02 -16.07
N LEU A 310 14.48 -5.10 -16.96
CA LEU A 310 14.13 -5.21 -18.39
C LEU A 310 14.73 -6.47 -19.01
N HIS A 311 16.02 -6.69 -18.79
CA HIS A 311 16.72 -7.86 -19.32
C HIS A 311 16.11 -9.18 -18.80
N TRP A 312 15.72 -9.22 -17.54
CA TRP A 312 15.06 -10.40 -16.95
C TRP A 312 13.76 -10.75 -17.68
N TYR A 313 12.92 -9.74 -17.98
CA TYR A 313 11.67 -9.94 -18.71
C TYR A 313 11.89 -10.33 -20.18
N ASP A 314 12.88 -9.76 -20.82
CA ASP A 314 13.27 -10.12 -22.21
C ASP A 314 13.75 -11.58 -22.28
N ALA A 315 14.58 -11.99 -21.32
CA ALA A 315 15.07 -13.36 -21.22
C ALA A 315 13.94 -14.39 -20.96
N CYS A 316 12.88 -13.97 -20.26
CA CYS A 316 11.69 -14.81 -20.03
C CYS A 316 10.72 -14.84 -21.23
N GLY A 317 11.01 -14.13 -22.33
CA GLY A 317 10.12 -14.03 -23.50
C GLY A 317 8.80 -13.31 -23.25
N THR A 318 8.73 -12.50 -22.21
CA THR A 318 7.55 -11.71 -21.82
C THR A 318 7.96 -10.26 -21.53
N PRO A 319 8.45 -9.51 -22.54
CA PRO A 319 8.94 -8.15 -22.33
C PRO A 319 7.86 -7.28 -21.67
N LEU A 320 8.29 -6.41 -20.76
CA LEU A 320 7.41 -5.41 -20.19
C LEU A 320 6.94 -4.48 -21.31
N ALA A 321 5.63 -4.28 -21.44
CA ALA A 321 5.07 -3.32 -22.39
C ALA A 321 5.36 -1.90 -21.89
N LEU A 322 6.53 -1.38 -22.26
CA LEU A 322 7.00 -0.04 -21.92
C LEU A 322 7.08 0.80 -23.21
N LYS A 323 7.12 2.11 -23.02
CA LYS A 323 7.39 3.06 -24.09
C LYS A 323 8.80 2.81 -24.66
N ALA A 324 8.88 2.69 -25.98
CA ALA A 324 10.14 2.64 -26.72
C ALA A 324 10.85 4.02 -26.68
#